data_6c0f87542646b86430107b64da9d1374
#
_entry.id   6c0f87542646b86430107b64da9d1374
#
_cell.length_a   1.000
_cell.length_b   1.000
_cell.length_c   1.000
_cell.angle_alpha   90.00
_cell.angle_beta   90.00
_cell.angle_gamma   90.00
#
_symmetry.space_group_name_H-M   'P 1'
#
loop_
_entity.id
_entity.type
_entity.pdbx_description
1 polymer ?
#
loop_
_entity_poly.entity_id
_entity_poly.type
_entity_poly.pdbx_seq_one_letter_code
_entity_poly.pdbx_strand_id
1 'polypeptide(L)'
;MTPTSDHHDQDHADLVSMYALQALPASEVALVRERIATCAECRQEMETLRPIVESLPAWPADVLRPSPSLWERLAVRIASEKGEEPLLSSPPQGWVEPEWKEAAPGISVKLLATDTHENRVSMLVRLAPGTEYPGHRHAGLEELHLLHGELMIDDRKLYPGDYNRAEAGSVDRRVWSETGCTCVLITSYDDVIL
;
A
#
# COMPACT_ATOMS: atom_id res chain seq x y z
N MET A 1 -7.62 28.82 47.22
CA MET A 1 -7.83 27.46 46.70
C MET A 1 -8.29 27.62 45.27
N THR A 2 -7.37 27.46 44.32
CA THR A 2 -7.62 27.49 42.89
C THR A 2 -7.36 26.10 42.34
N PRO A 3 -8.38 25.39 41.86
CA PRO A 3 -8.17 24.17 41.07
C PRO A 3 -8.58 24.41 39.62
N THR A 4 -7.68 24.86 38.78
CA THR A 4 -7.97 25.04 37.34
C THR A 4 -6.79 24.75 36.42
N SER A 5 -5.68 24.20 36.92
CA SER A 5 -4.49 23.95 36.12
C SER A 5 -4.52 22.60 35.40
N ASP A 6 -4.97 21.52 36.05
CA ASP A 6 -4.82 20.16 35.52
C ASP A 6 -5.77 19.81 34.34
N HIS A 7 -6.97 20.37 34.28
CA HIS A 7 -7.92 20.08 33.21
C HIS A 7 -7.55 20.79 31.89
N HIS A 8 -6.87 21.91 31.96
CA HIS A 8 -6.49 22.66 30.77
C HIS A 8 -5.34 22.01 30.00
N ASP A 9 -4.42 21.38 30.72
CA ASP A 9 -3.27 20.67 30.13
C ASP A 9 -3.69 19.37 29.44
N GLN A 10 -4.64 18.63 30.01
CA GLN A 10 -5.14 17.37 29.46
C GLN A 10 -5.88 17.60 28.13
N ASP A 11 -6.77 18.59 28.07
CA ASP A 11 -7.52 18.93 26.84
C ASP A 11 -6.59 19.34 25.68
N HIS A 12 -5.46 19.98 25.98
CA HIS A 12 -4.46 20.34 24.98
C HIS A 12 -3.70 19.15 24.44
N ALA A 13 -3.26 18.24 25.28
CA ALA A 13 -2.56 17.03 24.89
C ALA A 13 -3.45 16.11 24.04
N ASP A 14 -4.72 15.99 24.39
CA ASP A 14 -5.70 15.20 23.64
C ASP A 14 -5.89 15.76 22.21
N LEU A 15 -6.01 17.09 22.08
CA LEU A 15 -6.15 17.71 20.76
C LEU A 15 -4.89 17.57 19.90
N VAL A 16 -3.69 17.67 20.49
CA VAL A 16 -2.43 17.45 19.77
C VAL A 16 -2.31 15.99 19.34
N SER A 17 -2.71 15.04 20.18
CA SER A 17 -2.72 13.62 19.85
C SER A 17 -3.70 13.30 18.71
N MET A 18 -4.92 13.84 18.77
CA MET A 18 -5.90 13.71 17.69
C MET A 18 -5.41 14.35 16.38
N TYR A 19 -4.70 15.48 16.46
CA TYR A 19 -4.09 16.12 15.30
C TYR A 19 -2.99 15.24 14.69
N ALA A 20 -2.11 14.67 15.52
CA ALA A 20 -1.03 13.79 15.09
C ALA A 20 -1.58 12.54 14.36
N LEU A 21 -2.68 11.98 14.87
CA LEU A 21 -3.38 10.82 14.30
C LEU A 21 -4.30 11.17 13.12
N GLN A 22 -4.40 12.45 12.73
CA GLN A 22 -5.31 12.94 11.68
C GLN A 22 -6.80 12.64 11.99
N ALA A 23 -7.15 12.55 13.26
CA ALA A 23 -8.48 12.20 13.74
C ALA A 23 -9.34 13.42 14.12
N LEU A 24 -8.83 14.66 13.94
CA LEU A 24 -9.59 15.87 14.22
C LEU A 24 -10.64 16.16 13.14
N PRO A 25 -11.80 16.70 13.54
CA PRO A 25 -12.74 17.32 12.61
C PRO A 25 -12.06 18.43 11.78
N ALA A 26 -12.42 18.55 10.51
CA ALA A 26 -11.80 19.53 9.61
C ALA A 26 -11.90 20.99 10.13
N SER A 27 -12.97 21.28 10.88
CA SER A 27 -13.20 22.60 11.51
C SER A 27 -12.19 22.96 12.60
N GLU A 28 -11.56 21.95 13.23
CA GLU A 28 -10.65 22.14 14.37
C GLU A 28 -9.18 22.12 13.95
N VAL A 29 -8.87 21.54 12.80
CA VAL A 29 -7.49 21.37 12.30
C VAL A 29 -6.72 22.69 12.24
N ALA A 30 -7.35 23.76 11.74
CA ALA A 30 -6.69 25.05 11.62
C ALA A 30 -6.32 25.66 12.98
N LEU A 31 -7.23 25.56 13.95
CA LEU A 31 -7.04 26.06 15.30
C LEU A 31 -5.91 25.32 16.02
N VAL A 32 -5.90 23.99 15.96
CA VAL A 32 -4.87 23.17 16.63
C VAL A 32 -3.51 23.38 15.98
N ARG A 33 -3.44 23.54 14.66
CA ARG A 33 -2.20 23.86 13.94
C ARG A 33 -1.61 25.20 14.39
N GLU A 34 -2.42 26.23 14.52
CA GLU A 34 -1.98 27.54 15.03
C GLU A 34 -1.48 27.44 16.47
N ARG A 35 -2.15 26.65 17.28
CA ARG A 35 -1.75 26.40 18.67
C ARG A 35 -0.41 25.68 18.75
N ILE A 36 -0.19 24.64 17.96
CA ILE A 36 1.11 23.94 17.87
C ILE A 36 2.22 24.92 17.45
N ALA A 37 1.93 25.84 16.53
CA ALA A 37 2.91 26.82 16.10
C ALA A 37 3.29 27.84 17.17
N THR A 38 2.38 28.18 18.10
CA THR A 38 2.56 29.23 19.11
C THR A 38 2.87 28.73 20.51
N CYS A 39 2.45 27.51 20.89
CA CYS A 39 2.65 26.93 22.20
C CYS A 39 3.86 25.98 22.21
N ALA A 40 4.80 26.19 23.13
CA ALA A 40 6.00 25.36 23.26
C ALA A 40 5.68 23.92 23.72
N GLU A 41 4.72 23.76 24.63
CA GLU A 41 4.29 22.46 25.16
C GLU A 41 3.60 21.62 24.09
N CYS A 42 2.67 22.20 23.33
CA CYS A 42 2.03 21.52 22.20
C CYS A 42 3.02 21.09 21.12
N ARG A 43 4.08 21.87 20.90
CA ARG A 43 5.15 21.55 19.97
C ARG A 43 6.00 20.38 20.46
N GLN A 44 6.35 20.39 21.73
CA GLN A 44 7.11 19.30 22.36
C GLN A 44 6.29 18.00 22.36
N GLU A 45 5.00 18.07 22.64
CA GLU A 45 4.09 16.92 22.56
C GLU A 45 4.04 16.35 21.14
N MET A 46 3.89 17.21 20.12
CA MET A 46 3.91 16.80 18.73
C MET A 46 5.23 16.14 18.32
N GLU A 47 6.37 16.64 18.81
CA GLU A 47 7.69 16.03 18.56
C GLU A 47 7.81 14.64 19.19
N THR A 48 7.23 14.46 20.39
CA THR A 48 7.20 13.16 21.10
C THR A 48 6.30 12.15 20.38
N LEU A 49 5.18 12.60 19.83
CA LEU A 49 4.23 11.72 19.14
C LEU A 49 4.68 11.33 17.71
N ARG A 50 5.46 12.19 17.05
CA ARG A 50 5.88 11.98 15.65
C ARG A 50 6.49 10.59 15.41
N PRO A 51 7.51 10.11 16.15
CA PRO A 51 8.11 8.80 15.90
C PRO A 51 7.12 7.65 16.15
N ILE A 52 6.16 7.84 17.05
CA ILE A 52 5.12 6.85 17.34
C ILE A 52 4.17 6.75 16.15
N VAL A 53 3.69 7.90 15.65
CA VAL A 53 2.78 7.94 14.49
C VAL A 53 3.46 7.43 13.22
N GLU A 54 4.74 7.77 13.00
CA GLU A 54 5.53 7.28 11.88
C GLU A 54 5.80 5.77 11.95
N SER A 55 5.77 5.17 13.13
CA SER A 55 5.90 3.73 13.32
C SER A 55 4.59 2.95 13.11
N LEU A 56 3.44 3.64 13.08
CA LEU A 56 2.18 3.00 12.78
C LEU A 56 2.19 2.54 11.31
N PRO A 57 1.80 1.29 11.03
CA PRO A 57 1.67 0.85 9.64
C PRO A 57 0.75 1.81 8.89
N ALA A 58 1.19 2.24 7.72
CA ALA A 58 0.38 3.10 6.88
C ALA A 58 -1.02 2.48 6.76
N TRP A 59 -2.01 3.18 7.31
CA TRP A 59 -3.40 2.73 7.23
C TRP A 59 -3.72 2.47 5.76
N PRO A 60 -4.37 1.36 5.40
CA PRO A 60 -4.70 1.09 4.01
C PRO A 60 -5.47 2.29 3.45
N ALA A 61 -4.85 2.96 2.48
CA ALA A 61 -5.32 4.22 1.92
C ALA A 61 -6.57 4.08 1.01
N ASP A 62 -7.35 3.01 1.18
CA ASP A 62 -8.60 2.80 0.45
C ASP A 62 -9.66 3.88 0.71
N VAL A 63 -9.50 4.63 1.81
CA VAL A 63 -10.39 5.74 2.16
C VAL A 63 -10.02 7.04 1.44
N LEU A 64 -8.77 7.19 1.03
CA LEU A 64 -8.27 8.39 0.37
C LEU A 64 -7.80 8.05 -1.05
N ARG A 65 -8.73 7.87 -1.98
CA ARG A 65 -8.38 7.87 -3.40
C ARG A 65 -8.11 9.31 -3.84
N PRO A 66 -6.84 9.71 -4.05
CA PRO A 66 -6.54 11.02 -4.59
C PRO A 66 -7.28 11.22 -5.91
N SER A 67 -7.81 12.42 -6.15
CA SER A 67 -8.38 12.69 -7.48
C SER A 67 -7.30 12.51 -8.55
N PRO A 68 -7.64 12.05 -9.75
CA PRO A 68 -6.67 11.90 -10.84
C PRO A 68 -5.84 13.16 -11.11
N SER A 69 -6.41 14.34 -10.86
CA SER A 69 -5.74 15.64 -11.01
C SER A 69 -4.86 16.05 -9.82
N LEU A 70 -4.80 15.25 -8.75
CA LEU A 70 -4.00 15.64 -7.56
C LEU A 70 -2.52 15.71 -7.89
N TRP A 71 -2.00 14.76 -8.65
CA TRP A 71 -0.60 14.75 -9.04
C TRP A 71 -0.23 15.95 -9.91
N GLU A 72 -1.07 16.28 -10.88
CA GLU A 72 -0.87 17.46 -11.72
C GLU A 72 -0.81 18.75 -10.90
N ARG A 73 -1.75 18.92 -9.95
CA ARG A 73 -1.76 20.08 -9.04
C ARG A 73 -0.54 20.15 -8.14
N LEU A 74 -0.07 19.00 -7.63
CA LEU A 74 1.14 18.92 -6.82
C LEU A 74 2.38 19.26 -7.64
N ALA A 75 2.51 18.67 -8.84
CA ALA A 75 3.63 18.95 -9.73
C ALA A 75 3.74 20.43 -10.09
N VAL A 76 2.61 21.05 -10.44
CA VAL A 76 2.54 22.51 -10.71
C VAL A 76 2.94 23.31 -9.48
N ARG A 77 2.47 22.94 -8.29
CA ARG A 77 2.79 23.65 -7.06
C ARG A 77 4.27 23.53 -6.69
N ILE A 78 4.84 22.33 -6.76
CA ILE A 78 6.26 22.09 -6.49
C ILE A 78 7.12 22.89 -7.48
N ALA A 79 6.77 22.86 -8.77
CA ALA A 79 7.51 23.59 -9.79
C ALA A 79 7.44 25.11 -9.55
N SER A 80 6.26 25.64 -9.17
CA SER A 80 6.12 27.06 -8.88
C SER A 80 6.93 27.51 -7.64
N GLU A 81 7.06 26.66 -6.63
CA GLU A 81 7.87 26.92 -5.43
C GLU A 81 9.38 26.87 -5.72
N LYS A 82 9.79 26.05 -6.70
CA LYS A 82 11.20 25.91 -7.10
C LYS A 82 11.61 26.77 -8.28
N GLY A 83 10.66 27.41 -8.96
CA GLY A 83 10.89 28.16 -10.21
C GLY A 83 11.29 27.25 -11.39
N GLU A 84 10.88 25.98 -11.35
CA GLU A 84 11.13 24.96 -12.36
C GLU A 84 9.86 24.69 -13.19
N GLU A 85 10.00 24.11 -14.39
CA GLU A 85 8.84 23.61 -15.12
C GLU A 85 8.21 22.42 -14.38
N PRO A 86 6.85 22.31 -14.35
CA PRO A 86 6.18 21.20 -13.71
C PRO A 86 6.61 19.87 -14.32
N LEU A 87 7.15 18.97 -13.50
CA LEU A 87 7.34 17.56 -13.87
C LEU A 87 5.95 16.90 -13.94
N LEU A 88 5.20 17.24 -14.97
CA LEU A 88 4.04 16.44 -15.35
C LEU A 88 4.60 15.10 -15.78
N SER A 89 4.21 14.05 -15.07
CA SER A 89 4.70 12.70 -15.29
C SER A 89 4.43 12.25 -16.72
N SER A 90 5.36 12.55 -17.60
CA SER A 90 5.55 11.66 -18.74
C SER A 90 6.04 10.33 -18.18
N PRO A 91 5.49 9.20 -18.57
CA PRO A 91 6.11 7.92 -18.25
C PRO A 91 7.59 8.00 -18.62
N PRO A 92 8.49 7.34 -17.85
CA PRO A 92 9.93 7.36 -18.15
C PRO A 92 10.14 7.17 -19.64
N GLN A 93 11.00 7.99 -20.25
CA GLN A 93 11.27 7.86 -21.69
C GLN A 93 11.65 6.42 -22.01
N GLY A 94 10.87 5.76 -22.87
CA GLY A 94 11.06 4.36 -23.24
C GLY A 94 10.23 3.36 -22.40
N TRP A 95 9.44 3.81 -21.40
CA TRP A 95 8.52 2.90 -20.72
C TRP A 95 7.35 2.54 -21.66
N VAL A 96 7.20 1.26 -21.89
CA VAL A 96 6.06 0.69 -22.62
C VAL A 96 5.20 -0.04 -21.60
N GLU A 97 3.91 0.25 -21.56
CA GLU A 97 3.00 -0.45 -20.68
C GLU A 97 3.01 -1.95 -21.02
N PRO A 98 3.33 -2.84 -20.05
CA PRO A 98 3.33 -4.27 -20.32
C PRO A 98 1.94 -4.77 -20.70
N GLU A 99 1.86 -5.65 -21.66
CA GLU A 99 0.61 -6.26 -22.11
C GLU A 99 0.28 -7.52 -21.32
N TRP A 100 -1.02 -7.83 -21.23
CA TRP A 100 -1.48 -9.11 -20.72
C TRP A 100 -1.15 -10.22 -21.72
N LYS A 101 -0.56 -11.30 -21.25
CA LYS A 101 -0.28 -12.50 -22.04
C LYS A 101 -0.91 -13.70 -21.36
N GLU A 102 -1.53 -14.59 -22.16
CA GLU A 102 -2.01 -15.86 -21.65
C GLU A 102 -0.80 -16.77 -21.38
N ALA A 103 -0.65 -17.19 -20.11
CA ALA A 103 0.42 -18.08 -19.67
C ALA A 103 -0.04 -19.54 -19.66
N ALA A 104 -1.33 -19.77 -19.38
CA ALA A 104 -2.00 -21.08 -19.45
C ALA A 104 -3.50 -20.85 -19.65
N PRO A 105 -4.30 -21.87 -20.02
CA PRO A 105 -5.74 -21.73 -20.18
C PRO A 105 -6.40 -21.09 -18.96
N GLY A 106 -7.01 -19.92 -19.15
CA GLY A 106 -7.66 -19.15 -18.10
C GLY A 106 -6.71 -18.39 -17.17
N ILE A 107 -5.40 -18.42 -17.39
CA ILE A 107 -4.40 -17.70 -16.59
C ILE A 107 -3.69 -16.70 -17.49
N SER A 108 -3.84 -15.43 -17.17
CA SER A 108 -3.14 -14.34 -17.86
C SER A 108 -2.18 -13.65 -16.93
N VAL A 109 -1.03 -13.26 -17.44
CA VAL A 109 0.01 -12.54 -16.70
C VAL A 109 0.36 -11.23 -17.39
N LYS A 110 0.69 -10.23 -16.58
CA LYS A 110 1.24 -8.96 -17.02
C LYS A 110 2.55 -8.75 -16.28
N LEU A 111 3.66 -8.89 -16.97
CA LEU A 111 4.98 -8.76 -16.40
C LEU A 111 5.24 -7.30 -16.01
N LEU A 112 5.60 -7.04 -14.77
CA LEU A 112 5.88 -5.71 -14.25
C LEU A 112 7.38 -5.43 -14.19
N ALA A 113 8.14 -6.38 -13.60
CA ALA A 113 9.58 -6.26 -13.44
C ALA A 113 10.25 -7.63 -13.38
N THR A 114 11.52 -7.67 -13.76
CA THR A 114 12.38 -8.86 -13.63
C THR A 114 13.68 -8.45 -12.97
N ASP A 115 14.11 -9.23 -11.98
CA ASP A 115 15.43 -9.16 -11.40
C ASP A 115 16.12 -10.52 -11.60
N THR A 116 16.95 -10.59 -12.62
CA THR A 116 17.68 -11.82 -12.95
C THR A 116 18.83 -12.11 -11.98
N HIS A 117 19.32 -11.10 -11.27
CA HIS A 117 20.37 -11.29 -10.27
C HIS A 117 19.82 -11.96 -9.01
N GLU A 118 18.66 -11.52 -8.55
CA GLU A 118 18.00 -12.06 -7.37
C GLU A 118 17.01 -13.20 -7.70
N ASN A 119 16.96 -13.61 -8.97
CA ASN A 119 16.03 -14.64 -9.46
C ASN A 119 14.56 -14.34 -9.08
N ARG A 120 14.14 -13.08 -9.27
CA ARG A 120 12.80 -12.63 -8.91
C ARG A 120 12.06 -12.03 -10.10
N VAL A 121 10.77 -12.28 -10.13
CA VAL A 121 9.83 -11.72 -11.09
C VAL A 121 8.63 -11.12 -10.35
N SER A 122 8.21 -9.94 -10.78
CA SER A 122 7.00 -9.28 -10.31
C SER A 122 6.00 -9.19 -11.45
N MET A 123 4.77 -9.62 -11.21
CA MET A 123 3.73 -9.65 -12.23
C MET A 123 2.34 -9.43 -11.65
N LEU A 124 1.42 -8.97 -12.48
CA LEU A 124 0.01 -9.17 -12.22
C LEU A 124 -0.40 -10.54 -12.79
N VAL A 125 -1.16 -11.27 -12.02
CA VAL A 125 -1.74 -12.56 -12.44
C VAL A 125 -3.25 -12.44 -12.38
N ARG A 126 -3.91 -12.93 -13.42
CA ARG A 126 -5.37 -13.02 -13.48
C ARG A 126 -5.77 -14.46 -13.73
N LEU A 127 -6.63 -14.98 -12.87
CA LEU A 127 -7.32 -16.25 -13.07
C LEU A 127 -8.75 -15.98 -13.52
N ALA A 128 -9.17 -16.66 -14.58
CA ALA A 128 -10.58 -16.67 -14.97
C ALA A 128 -11.42 -17.47 -13.95
N PRO A 129 -12.76 -17.27 -13.91
CA PRO A 129 -13.63 -18.07 -13.07
C PRO A 129 -13.47 -19.58 -13.30
N GLY A 130 -13.36 -20.35 -12.21
CA GLY A 130 -13.16 -21.79 -12.25
C GLY A 130 -11.76 -22.26 -12.64
N THR A 131 -10.80 -21.36 -12.73
CA THR A 131 -9.42 -21.70 -13.09
C THR A 131 -8.63 -22.18 -11.87
N GLU A 132 -7.81 -23.18 -12.11
CA GLU A 132 -6.88 -23.76 -11.13
C GLU A 132 -5.45 -23.65 -11.66
N TYR A 133 -4.53 -23.26 -10.79
CA TYR A 133 -3.10 -23.33 -11.03
C TYR A 133 -2.56 -24.60 -10.38
N PRO A 134 -1.70 -25.37 -11.08
CA PRO A 134 -1.18 -26.62 -10.55
C PRO A 134 -0.45 -26.46 -9.22
N GLY A 135 -0.47 -27.52 -8.42
CA GLY A 135 0.35 -27.59 -7.22
C GLY A 135 1.81 -27.37 -7.56
N HIS A 136 2.52 -26.62 -6.73
CA HIS A 136 3.91 -26.26 -6.98
C HIS A 136 4.70 -26.09 -5.70
N ARG A 137 6.02 -26.16 -5.86
CA ARG A 137 6.98 -25.90 -4.78
C ARG A 137 7.71 -24.59 -5.07
N HIS A 138 7.76 -23.72 -4.10
CA HIS A 138 8.44 -22.44 -4.19
C HIS A 138 9.97 -22.63 -4.16
N ALA A 139 10.65 -22.18 -5.19
CA ALA A 139 12.11 -22.16 -5.23
C ALA A 139 12.70 -21.01 -4.40
N GLY A 140 11.96 -19.93 -4.25
CA GLY A 140 12.32 -18.76 -3.48
C GLY A 140 11.16 -18.27 -2.61
N LEU A 141 11.33 -17.07 -2.05
CA LEU A 141 10.25 -16.37 -1.36
C LEU A 141 9.19 -15.95 -2.39
N GLU A 142 7.95 -16.32 -2.14
CA GLU A 142 6.79 -15.83 -2.87
C GLU A 142 5.97 -14.87 -2.01
N GLU A 143 5.53 -13.78 -2.62
CA GLU A 143 4.66 -12.77 -2.02
C GLU A 143 3.49 -12.52 -2.97
N LEU A 144 2.27 -12.69 -2.47
CA LEU A 144 1.04 -12.47 -3.21
C LEU A 144 0.16 -11.46 -2.49
N HIS A 145 -0.34 -10.49 -3.23
CA HIS A 145 -1.33 -9.54 -2.75
C HIS A 145 -2.57 -9.58 -3.63
N LEU A 146 -3.71 -9.96 -3.05
CA LEU A 146 -4.96 -10.07 -3.80
C LEU A 146 -5.59 -8.69 -4.00
N LEU A 147 -5.82 -8.31 -5.27
CA LEU A 147 -6.40 -7.02 -5.64
C LEU A 147 -7.91 -7.11 -5.86
N HIS A 148 -8.38 -8.15 -6.54
CA HIS A 148 -9.78 -8.34 -6.92
C HIS A 148 -10.16 -9.82 -6.90
N GLY A 149 -11.46 -10.08 -6.66
CA GLY A 149 -12.01 -11.43 -6.67
C GLY A 149 -11.69 -12.20 -5.38
N GLU A 150 -11.58 -13.51 -5.50
CA GLU A 150 -11.21 -14.40 -4.41
C GLU A 150 -10.21 -15.45 -4.89
N LEU A 151 -9.31 -15.87 -4.01
CA LEU A 151 -8.33 -16.90 -4.32
C LEU A 151 -8.27 -17.92 -3.18
N MET A 152 -8.29 -19.18 -3.55
CA MET A 152 -8.05 -20.28 -2.62
C MET A 152 -6.62 -20.80 -2.78
N ILE A 153 -5.90 -20.90 -1.67
CA ILE A 153 -4.60 -21.55 -1.59
C ILE A 153 -4.75 -22.67 -0.55
N ASP A 154 -4.77 -23.91 -1.00
CA ASP A 154 -5.14 -25.07 -0.20
C ASP A 154 -6.49 -24.84 0.51
N ASP A 155 -6.51 -24.79 1.85
CA ASP A 155 -7.71 -24.55 2.66
C ASP A 155 -7.92 -23.06 3.03
N ARG A 156 -7.05 -22.17 2.58
CA ARG A 156 -7.10 -20.75 2.92
C ARG A 156 -7.76 -19.95 1.79
N LYS A 157 -8.79 -19.21 2.15
CA LYS A 157 -9.45 -18.26 1.25
C LYS A 157 -8.91 -16.85 1.48
N LEU A 158 -8.53 -16.21 0.39
CA LEU A 158 -8.06 -14.82 0.35
C LEU A 158 -9.12 -13.93 -0.29
N TYR A 159 -9.22 -12.71 0.22
CA TYR A 159 -10.09 -11.63 -0.26
C TYR A 159 -9.27 -10.41 -0.69
N PRO A 160 -9.84 -9.46 -1.45
CA PRO A 160 -9.14 -8.24 -1.84
C PRO A 160 -8.56 -7.49 -0.63
N GLY A 161 -7.27 -7.20 -0.71
CA GLY A 161 -6.47 -6.61 0.38
C GLY A 161 -5.68 -7.63 1.19
N ASP A 162 -5.99 -8.93 1.07
CA ASP A 162 -5.22 -9.96 1.77
C ASP A 162 -3.84 -10.16 1.12
N TYR A 163 -2.90 -10.53 1.99
CA TYR A 163 -1.54 -10.85 1.63
C TYR A 163 -1.23 -12.31 2.01
N ASN A 164 -0.53 -13.01 1.12
CA ASN A 164 0.03 -14.33 1.36
C ASN A 164 1.54 -14.31 1.14
N ARG A 165 2.25 -15.05 1.96
CA ARG A 165 3.69 -15.24 1.86
C ARG A 165 4.01 -16.71 1.99
N ALA A 166 4.80 -17.22 1.05
CA ALA A 166 5.30 -18.56 1.02
C ALA A 166 6.82 -18.56 1.05
N GLU A 167 7.41 -19.34 1.94
CA GLU A 167 8.87 -19.47 2.08
C GLU A 167 9.44 -20.44 1.05
N ALA A 168 10.71 -20.28 0.72
CA ALA A 168 11.44 -21.20 -0.14
C ALA A 168 11.30 -22.66 0.37
N GLY A 169 10.98 -23.57 -0.53
CA GLY A 169 10.77 -24.99 -0.24
C GLY A 169 9.37 -25.35 0.25
N SER A 170 8.52 -24.39 0.58
CA SER A 170 7.11 -24.66 0.88
C SER A 170 6.34 -25.09 -0.39
N VAL A 171 5.17 -25.68 -0.20
CA VAL A 171 4.36 -26.26 -1.27
C VAL A 171 2.93 -25.79 -1.14
N ASP A 172 2.42 -25.20 -2.20
CA ASP A 172 1.00 -25.00 -2.41
C ASP A 172 0.47 -26.18 -3.24
N ARG A 173 -0.42 -26.97 -2.66
CA ARG A 173 -0.93 -28.20 -3.31
C ARG A 173 -1.98 -27.88 -4.35
N ARG A 174 -2.74 -26.80 -4.11
CA ARG A 174 -3.82 -26.36 -4.97
C ARG A 174 -4.03 -24.85 -4.84
N VAL A 175 -4.02 -24.15 -5.96
CA VAL A 175 -4.35 -22.72 -6.04
C VAL A 175 -5.48 -22.55 -7.05
N TRP A 176 -6.61 -21.96 -6.67
CA TRP A 176 -7.76 -21.86 -7.56
C TRP A 176 -8.68 -20.68 -7.22
N SER A 177 -9.48 -20.26 -8.19
CA SER A 177 -10.49 -19.21 -7.99
C SER A 177 -11.81 -19.62 -8.62
N GLU A 178 -12.87 -19.63 -7.82
CA GLU A 178 -14.22 -19.95 -8.31
C GLU A 178 -14.81 -18.82 -9.15
N THR A 179 -14.63 -17.60 -8.69
CA THR A 179 -15.22 -16.39 -9.29
C THR A 179 -14.26 -15.62 -10.18
N GLY A 180 -13.01 -16.05 -10.23
CA GLY A 180 -11.91 -15.33 -10.86
C GLY A 180 -11.25 -14.33 -9.92
N CYS A 181 -9.97 -14.03 -10.16
CA CYS A 181 -9.23 -13.09 -9.34
C CYS A 181 -8.15 -12.34 -10.13
N THR A 182 -7.63 -11.31 -9.51
CA THR A 182 -6.41 -10.60 -9.96
C THR A 182 -5.55 -10.32 -8.73
N CYS A 183 -4.27 -10.68 -8.81
CA CYS A 183 -3.29 -10.44 -7.74
C CYS A 183 -1.99 -9.85 -8.30
N VAL A 184 -1.23 -9.21 -7.43
CA VAL A 184 0.21 -8.98 -7.62
C VAL A 184 0.91 -10.22 -7.09
N LEU A 185 1.83 -10.76 -7.88
CA LEU A 185 2.67 -11.88 -7.51
C LEU A 185 4.14 -11.49 -7.67
N ILE A 186 4.93 -11.76 -6.65
CA ILE A 186 6.39 -11.62 -6.68
C ILE A 186 6.95 -12.97 -6.29
N THR A 187 7.59 -13.64 -7.23
CA THR A 187 8.05 -15.03 -7.04
C THR A 187 9.38 -15.30 -7.73
N SER A 188 9.87 -16.53 -7.66
CA SER A 188 11.04 -17.03 -8.35
C SER A 188 10.68 -17.56 -9.74
N TYR A 189 11.62 -17.53 -10.67
CA TYR A 189 11.45 -18.20 -11.99
C TYR A 189 11.52 -19.73 -11.90
N ASP A 190 12.11 -20.28 -10.84
CA ASP A 190 12.47 -21.68 -10.74
C ASP A 190 11.49 -22.50 -9.91
N ASP A 191 10.26 -22.00 -9.71
CA ASP A 191 9.21 -22.74 -9.02
C ASP A 191 8.90 -24.05 -9.76
N VAL A 192 8.74 -25.13 -9.01
CA VAL A 192 8.61 -26.49 -9.55
C VAL A 192 7.16 -26.94 -9.47
N ILE A 193 6.57 -27.20 -10.64
CA ILE A 193 5.24 -27.79 -10.75
C ILE A 193 5.32 -29.27 -10.29
N LEU A 194 4.33 -29.70 -9.51
CA LEU A 194 4.26 -31.05 -8.89
C LEU A 194 3.41 -32.01 -9.73
#